data_3ed4e0124408333b45aca050949588fe
#
_entry.id   3ed4e0124408333b45aca050949588fe
#
_cell.length_a   1.000
_cell.length_b   1.000
_cell.length_c   1.000
_cell.angle_alpha   90.00
_cell.angle_beta   90.00
_cell.angle_gamma   90.00
#
_symmetry.space_group_name_H-M   'P 1'
#
loop_
_entity.id
_entity.type
_entity.pdbx_description
1 polymer ?
#
loop_
_entity_poly.entity_id
_entity_poly.type
_entity_poly.pdbx_seq_one_letter_code
_entity_poly.pdbx_strand_id
1 'polypeptide(L)'
;MKYINKNLTIEKVNVQKIAKKYGTPTYCYSHKQLTENIKNFKKNFSSFSPLICFAVKSNTNVSLIREIRKLGLGADVVSIGELMMALKAGIDAKKIVFSGVGKTSTEISYAIDKKILLINAESKSEIIEIEKIAKLKKKIVNIGIRLNPNTDAKTLKQISTGKKENKFGVDEKTFFELVNFTNYSKNINLKCLSVHIGSQILDHKPYEKMLNVVNKIIKKSGHNFEFIDLGGGMGISYEKNSKKLNYQKYNIAIQNFLKSQKAKIIFEPGRSIVGNIGFLISQVIYIKENIKKDFIILDAAMNDLMRPALYGANHQTIPVVKSNNISKKTYEFVGPICESTDKFTTIKGFQKLKEKDLVVMCDVGAYGMSLSSNYNLRPKPPELIIKGSKINIIKKRQKLKDLI
;
A
#
# COMPACT_ATOMS: atom_id res chain seq x y z
N MET A 1 16.61 -5.25 -9.67
CA MET A 1 17.83 -4.50 -9.32
C MET A 1 19.00 -5.47 -9.19
N LYS A 2 20.20 -5.12 -9.70
CA LYS A 2 21.42 -5.95 -9.63
C LYS A 2 22.68 -5.08 -9.78
N TYR A 3 23.83 -5.60 -9.38
CA TYR A 3 25.12 -5.00 -9.67
C TYR A 3 25.69 -5.53 -10.98
N ILE A 4 26.22 -4.65 -11.81
CA ILE A 4 26.99 -4.96 -13.02
C ILE A 4 28.32 -4.19 -12.89
N ASN A 5 29.44 -4.91 -12.91
CA ASN A 5 30.79 -4.32 -12.73
C ASN A 5 30.84 -3.34 -11.54
N LYS A 6 30.41 -3.82 -10.35
CA LYS A 6 30.32 -3.05 -9.09
C LYS A 6 29.27 -1.91 -9.08
N ASN A 7 28.66 -1.57 -10.21
CA ASN A 7 27.68 -0.48 -10.31
C ASN A 7 26.25 -1.02 -10.18
N LEU A 8 25.43 -0.37 -9.34
CA LEU A 8 24.04 -0.72 -9.15
C LEU A 8 23.20 -0.31 -10.36
N THR A 9 22.35 -1.22 -10.79
CA THR A 9 21.40 -0.99 -11.89
C THR A 9 19.96 -1.31 -11.46
N ILE A 10 19.03 -0.48 -11.88
CA ILE A 10 17.59 -0.75 -11.82
C ILE A 10 17.16 -1.10 -13.24
N GLU A 11 16.68 -2.33 -13.45
CA GLU A 11 16.47 -2.93 -14.77
C GLU A 11 17.76 -2.89 -15.61
N LYS A 12 17.82 -2.03 -16.65
CA LYS A 12 19.00 -1.83 -17.49
C LYS A 12 19.67 -0.47 -17.32
N VAL A 13 19.22 0.31 -16.32
CA VAL A 13 19.70 1.68 -16.10
C VAL A 13 20.64 1.76 -14.90
N ASN A 14 21.84 2.31 -15.10
CA ASN A 14 22.80 2.60 -14.04
C ASN A 14 22.28 3.72 -13.12
N VAL A 15 22.30 3.49 -11.80
CA VAL A 15 21.77 4.42 -10.79
C VAL A 15 22.56 5.73 -10.74
N GLN A 16 23.87 5.71 -10.98
CA GLN A 16 24.65 6.95 -11.04
C GLN A 16 24.19 7.87 -12.19
N LYS A 17 23.81 7.29 -13.36
CA LYS A 17 23.25 8.07 -14.47
C LYS A 17 21.91 8.71 -14.09
N ILE A 18 21.10 8.02 -13.29
CA ILE A 18 19.82 8.56 -12.77
C ILE A 18 20.12 9.76 -11.87
N ALA A 19 20.98 9.59 -10.87
CA ALA A 19 21.35 10.65 -9.93
C ALA A 19 21.95 11.86 -10.65
N LYS A 20 22.87 11.65 -11.61
CA LYS A 20 23.47 12.74 -12.40
C LYS A 20 22.44 13.54 -13.20
N LYS A 21 21.43 12.85 -13.78
CA LYS A 21 20.44 13.50 -14.67
C LYS A 21 19.29 14.16 -13.92
N TYR A 22 18.83 13.56 -12.83
CA TYR A 22 17.60 13.99 -12.13
C TYR A 22 17.87 14.55 -10.73
N GLY A 23 19.10 14.48 -10.25
CA GLY A 23 19.49 14.86 -8.90
C GLY A 23 19.02 13.87 -7.84
N THR A 24 19.38 14.14 -6.60
CA THR A 24 18.96 13.40 -5.41
C THR A 24 18.25 14.34 -4.42
N PRO A 25 17.44 13.87 -3.48
CA PRO A 25 16.88 12.51 -3.46
C PRO A 25 15.95 12.28 -4.66
N THR A 26 15.79 11.03 -5.10
CA THR A 26 14.94 10.67 -6.25
C THR A 26 14.29 9.29 -6.03
N TYR A 27 12.98 9.20 -6.21
CA TYR A 27 12.25 7.94 -6.24
C TYR A 27 12.29 7.30 -7.62
N CYS A 28 12.59 6.01 -7.66
CA CYS A 28 12.57 5.20 -8.87
C CYS A 28 11.70 3.97 -8.69
N TYR A 29 10.89 3.64 -9.68
CA TYR A 29 10.05 2.44 -9.68
C TYR A 29 10.42 1.54 -10.87
N SER A 30 10.60 0.23 -10.62
CA SER A 30 10.81 -0.77 -11.67
C SER A 30 9.47 -1.23 -12.24
N HIS A 31 9.24 -0.97 -13.52
CA HIS A 31 8.07 -1.45 -14.24
C HIS A 31 8.06 -2.97 -14.40
N LYS A 32 9.25 -3.57 -14.65
CA LYS A 32 9.39 -5.02 -14.74
C LYS A 32 8.95 -5.69 -13.46
N GLN A 33 9.43 -5.22 -12.30
CA GLN A 33 9.06 -5.77 -10.99
C GLN A 33 7.57 -5.60 -10.70
N LEU A 34 6.98 -4.45 -11.06
CA LEU A 34 5.53 -4.22 -10.96
C LEU A 34 4.75 -5.27 -11.76
N THR A 35 5.16 -5.50 -13.00
CA THR A 35 4.50 -6.47 -13.89
C THR A 35 4.62 -7.89 -13.33
N GLU A 36 5.79 -8.27 -12.84
CA GLU A 36 6.04 -9.57 -12.21
C GLU A 36 5.19 -9.75 -10.94
N ASN A 37 5.12 -8.74 -10.07
CA ASN A 37 4.30 -8.81 -8.86
C ASN A 37 2.82 -9.07 -9.19
N ILE A 38 2.26 -8.32 -10.14
CA ILE A 38 0.85 -8.47 -10.54
C ILE A 38 0.61 -9.83 -11.20
N LYS A 39 1.49 -10.27 -12.11
CA LYS A 39 1.38 -11.59 -12.74
C LYS A 39 1.43 -12.72 -11.71
N ASN A 40 2.36 -12.64 -10.77
CA ASN A 40 2.50 -13.64 -9.70
C ASN A 40 1.28 -13.64 -8.77
N PHE A 41 0.76 -12.45 -8.40
CA PHE A 41 -0.45 -12.35 -7.60
C PHE A 41 -1.63 -13.02 -8.30
N LYS A 42 -1.87 -12.70 -9.57
CA LYS A 42 -2.93 -13.32 -10.37
C LYS A 42 -2.76 -14.84 -10.49
N LYS A 43 -1.53 -15.31 -10.74
CA LYS A 43 -1.22 -16.75 -10.86
C LYS A 43 -1.54 -17.49 -9.56
N ASN A 44 -1.20 -16.92 -8.40
CA ASN A 44 -1.46 -17.55 -7.10
C ASN A 44 -2.95 -17.77 -6.80
N PHE A 45 -3.84 -16.97 -7.39
CA PHE A 45 -5.28 -17.01 -7.13
C PHE A 45 -6.12 -17.26 -8.39
N SER A 46 -5.50 -17.83 -9.44
CA SER A 46 -6.18 -18.08 -10.73
C SER A 46 -7.35 -19.07 -10.64
N SER A 47 -7.36 -19.94 -9.63
CA SER A 47 -8.37 -20.99 -9.46
C SER A 47 -9.81 -20.48 -9.23
N PHE A 48 -9.98 -19.24 -8.77
CA PHE A 48 -11.30 -18.63 -8.55
C PHE A 48 -11.43 -17.21 -9.14
N SER A 49 -10.43 -16.77 -9.93
CA SER A 49 -10.45 -15.53 -10.71
C SER A 49 -10.96 -14.29 -9.94
N PRO A 50 -10.32 -13.88 -8.84
CA PRO A 50 -10.78 -12.78 -8.01
C PRO A 50 -10.76 -11.43 -8.73
N LEU A 51 -11.61 -10.50 -8.30
CA LEU A 51 -11.43 -9.09 -8.60
C LEU A 51 -10.28 -8.55 -7.72
N ILE A 52 -9.26 -7.99 -8.35
CA ILE A 52 -8.11 -7.43 -7.64
C ILE A 52 -8.18 -5.90 -7.73
N CYS A 53 -8.44 -5.24 -6.62
CA CYS A 53 -8.52 -3.79 -6.49
C CYS A 53 -7.23 -3.27 -5.83
N PHE A 54 -6.39 -2.57 -6.58
CA PHE A 54 -5.16 -2.01 -6.03
C PHE A 54 -5.47 -0.97 -4.95
N ALA A 55 -4.90 -1.11 -3.75
CA ALA A 55 -5.07 -0.15 -2.66
C ALA A 55 -4.27 1.14 -2.96
N VAL A 56 -4.97 2.18 -3.45
CA VAL A 56 -4.38 3.45 -3.94
C VAL A 56 -3.58 4.16 -2.85
N LYS A 57 -4.03 4.08 -1.58
CA LYS A 57 -3.32 4.62 -0.40
C LYS A 57 -1.85 4.19 -0.30
N SER A 58 -1.48 3.06 -0.90
CA SER A 58 -0.10 2.58 -0.88
C SER A 58 0.81 3.37 -1.82
N ASN A 59 0.30 3.85 -2.96
CA ASN A 59 0.99 4.74 -3.89
C ASN A 59 -0.01 5.47 -4.79
N THR A 60 -0.12 6.78 -4.63
CA THR A 60 -1.13 7.63 -5.29
C THR A 60 -0.68 8.19 -6.64
N ASN A 61 0.48 7.79 -7.17
CA ASN A 61 0.96 8.31 -8.45
C ASN A 61 0.07 7.83 -9.62
N VAL A 62 -0.60 8.78 -10.30
CA VAL A 62 -1.56 8.49 -11.37
C VAL A 62 -0.95 7.68 -12.53
N SER A 63 0.32 7.92 -12.84
CA SER A 63 1.00 7.19 -13.93
C SER A 63 1.27 5.74 -13.54
N LEU A 64 1.59 5.49 -12.26
CA LEU A 64 1.75 4.14 -11.74
C LEU A 64 0.40 3.40 -11.71
N ILE A 65 -0.66 4.06 -11.24
CA ILE A 65 -2.03 3.51 -11.24
C ILE A 65 -2.47 3.17 -12.68
N ARG A 66 -2.11 4.01 -13.67
CA ARG A 66 -2.38 3.74 -15.08
C ARG A 66 -1.68 2.47 -15.60
N GLU A 67 -0.44 2.21 -15.18
CA GLU A 67 0.24 0.95 -15.52
C GLU A 67 -0.43 -0.26 -14.84
N ILE A 68 -0.85 -0.11 -13.58
CA ILE A 68 -1.59 -1.14 -12.83
C ILE A 68 -2.93 -1.45 -13.51
N ARG A 69 -3.67 -0.40 -13.98
CA ARG A 69 -4.88 -0.57 -14.77
C ARG A 69 -4.65 -1.37 -16.06
N LYS A 70 -3.57 -1.04 -16.80
CA LYS A 70 -3.22 -1.78 -18.05
C LYS A 70 -3.00 -3.27 -17.80
N LEU A 71 -2.61 -3.63 -16.58
CA LEU A 71 -2.46 -5.02 -16.15
C LEU A 71 -3.77 -5.62 -15.61
N GLY A 72 -4.90 -4.89 -15.75
CA GLY A 72 -6.26 -5.38 -15.53
C GLY A 72 -6.77 -5.30 -14.10
N LEU A 73 -6.12 -4.54 -13.19
CA LEU A 73 -6.59 -4.34 -11.82
C LEU A 73 -7.62 -3.20 -11.74
N GLY A 74 -8.52 -3.30 -10.74
CA GLY A 74 -9.35 -2.24 -10.22
C GLY A 74 -8.64 -1.39 -9.17
N ALA A 75 -9.40 -0.64 -8.35
CA ALA A 75 -8.88 0.16 -7.26
C ALA A 75 -9.70 0.01 -5.97
N ASP A 76 -9.01 -0.05 -4.83
CA ASP A 76 -9.53 0.27 -3.50
C ASP A 76 -9.11 1.70 -3.16
N VAL A 77 -10.10 2.54 -2.85
CA VAL A 77 -9.92 3.96 -2.55
C VAL A 77 -10.52 4.28 -1.16
N VAL A 78 -9.93 5.26 -0.48
CA VAL A 78 -10.35 5.63 0.89
C VAL A 78 -10.64 7.12 1.04
N SER A 79 -10.67 7.87 -0.06
CA SER A 79 -11.04 9.28 -0.13
C SER A 79 -11.51 9.67 -1.52
N ILE A 80 -12.21 10.81 -1.65
CA ILE A 80 -12.58 11.36 -2.95
C ILE A 80 -11.36 11.66 -3.82
N GLY A 81 -10.25 12.10 -3.23
CA GLY A 81 -9.00 12.36 -3.96
C GLY A 81 -8.44 11.09 -4.60
N GLU A 82 -8.44 9.96 -3.89
CA GLU A 82 -8.03 8.67 -4.44
C GLU A 82 -9.01 8.16 -5.51
N LEU A 83 -10.32 8.36 -5.31
CA LEU A 83 -11.34 8.01 -6.30
C LEU A 83 -11.14 8.79 -7.60
N MET A 84 -10.96 10.10 -7.50
CA MET A 84 -10.67 10.96 -8.66
C MET A 84 -9.37 10.52 -9.36
N MET A 85 -8.34 10.15 -8.60
CA MET A 85 -7.07 9.69 -9.13
C MET A 85 -7.21 8.35 -9.86
N ALA A 86 -7.97 7.41 -9.31
CA ALA A 86 -8.27 6.12 -9.94
C ALA A 86 -9.02 6.30 -11.27
N LEU A 87 -10.05 7.15 -11.29
CA LEU A 87 -10.81 7.49 -12.49
C LEU A 87 -9.94 8.20 -13.52
N LYS A 88 -9.09 9.17 -13.11
CA LYS A 88 -8.13 9.87 -13.98
C LYS A 88 -7.09 8.92 -14.59
N ALA A 89 -6.72 7.86 -13.88
CA ALA A 89 -5.89 6.79 -14.43
C ALA A 89 -6.63 5.90 -15.43
N GLY A 90 -7.96 6.04 -15.53
CA GLY A 90 -8.85 5.30 -16.44
C GLY A 90 -9.31 3.96 -15.89
N ILE A 91 -9.25 3.73 -14.57
CA ILE A 91 -9.86 2.54 -13.97
C ILE A 91 -11.37 2.61 -14.15
N ASP A 92 -11.95 1.50 -14.61
CA ASP A 92 -13.40 1.37 -14.74
C ASP A 92 -14.07 1.51 -13.36
N ALA A 93 -15.06 2.40 -13.26
CA ALA A 93 -15.81 2.63 -12.03
C ALA A 93 -16.39 1.32 -11.44
N LYS A 94 -16.81 0.39 -12.29
CA LYS A 94 -17.32 -0.95 -11.89
C LYS A 94 -16.24 -1.89 -11.33
N LYS A 95 -14.99 -1.43 -11.23
CA LYS A 95 -13.87 -2.11 -10.58
C LYS A 95 -13.29 -1.29 -9.43
N ILE A 96 -14.05 -0.31 -8.92
CA ILE A 96 -13.63 0.53 -7.80
C ILE A 96 -14.46 0.19 -6.57
N VAL A 97 -13.76 -0.04 -5.46
CA VAL A 97 -14.32 -0.22 -4.12
C VAL A 97 -13.92 1.00 -3.27
N PHE A 98 -14.86 1.58 -2.53
CA PHE A 98 -14.60 2.70 -1.65
C PHE A 98 -14.73 2.26 -0.20
N SER A 99 -13.60 2.12 0.47
CA SER A 99 -13.46 1.70 1.87
C SER A 99 -13.11 2.87 2.80
N GLY A 100 -13.03 2.64 4.12
CA GLY A 100 -12.63 3.64 5.12
C GLY A 100 -13.77 4.16 5.99
N VAL A 101 -13.42 4.52 7.24
CA VAL A 101 -14.35 4.81 8.35
C VAL A 101 -14.97 6.20 8.36
N GLY A 102 -14.53 7.09 7.49
CA GLY A 102 -14.88 8.53 7.58
C GLY A 102 -15.31 9.14 6.26
N LYS A 103 -16.09 8.42 5.45
CA LYS A 103 -16.64 8.97 4.20
C LYS A 103 -17.65 10.06 4.50
N THR A 104 -17.42 11.26 3.98
CA THR A 104 -18.33 12.39 4.08
C THR A 104 -19.49 12.27 3.10
N SER A 105 -20.58 12.99 3.34
CA SER A 105 -21.74 13.04 2.44
C SER A 105 -21.36 13.44 1.02
N THR A 106 -20.40 14.36 0.86
CA THR A 106 -19.87 14.81 -0.43
C THR A 106 -19.14 13.64 -1.16
N GLU A 107 -18.31 12.89 -0.45
CA GLU A 107 -17.58 11.75 -0.99
C GLU A 107 -18.52 10.61 -1.41
N ILE A 108 -19.52 10.31 -0.55
CA ILE A 108 -20.58 9.33 -0.84
C ILE A 108 -21.36 9.76 -2.08
N SER A 109 -21.79 11.01 -2.13
CA SER A 109 -22.52 11.59 -3.26
C SER A 109 -21.75 11.45 -4.58
N TYR A 110 -20.45 11.80 -4.55
CA TYR A 110 -19.58 11.70 -5.70
C TYR A 110 -19.39 10.24 -6.16
N ALA A 111 -19.20 9.32 -5.21
CA ALA A 111 -19.06 7.88 -5.50
C ALA A 111 -20.32 7.30 -6.16
N ILE A 112 -21.50 7.69 -5.65
CA ILE A 112 -22.80 7.30 -6.22
C ILE A 112 -22.96 7.84 -7.66
N ASP A 113 -22.56 9.08 -7.91
CA ASP A 113 -22.62 9.68 -9.25
C ASP A 113 -21.69 8.98 -10.26
N LYS A 114 -20.54 8.53 -9.80
CA LYS A 114 -19.60 7.78 -10.62
C LYS A 114 -19.98 6.30 -10.81
N LYS A 115 -21.03 5.82 -10.13
CA LYS A 115 -21.55 4.44 -10.24
C LYS A 115 -20.44 3.40 -10.01
N ILE A 116 -19.64 3.61 -8.95
CA ILE A 116 -18.58 2.67 -8.58
C ILE A 116 -19.18 1.31 -8.19
N LEU A 117 -18.32 0.28 -8.11
CA LEU A 117 -18.77 -1.08 -7.83
C LEU A 117 -19.45 -1.19 -6.46
N LEU A 118 -18.74 -0.73 -5.40
CA LEU A 118 -19.15 -0.88 -4.01
C LEU A 118 -18.72 0.31 -3.16
N ILE A 119 -19.56 0.66 -2.18
CA ILE A 119 -19.19 1.47 -1.02
C ILE A 119 -19.19 0.54 0.19
N ASN A 120 -18.03 0.25 0.78
CA ASN A 120 -17.91 -0.55 2.00
C ASN A 120 -18.18 0.34 3.21
N ALA A 121 -19.35 0.17 3.81
CA ALA A 121 -19.78 0.91 5.00
C ALA A 121 -19.21 0.27 6.28
N GLU A 122 -18.87 1.11 7.25
CA GLU A 122 -18.21 0.73 8.50
C GLU A 122 -19.02 1.13 9.76
N SER A 123 -20.24 1.67 9.58
CA SER A 123 -21.15 2.02 10.69
C SER A 123 -22.61 2.13 10.26
N LYS A 124 -23.53 2.08 11.24
CA LYS A 124 -24.96 2.28 11.02
C LYS A 124 -25.28 3.67 10.48
N SER A 125 -24.68 4.71 11.08
CA SER A 125 -24.87 6.09 10.64
C SER A 125 -24.41 6.33 9.22
N GLU A 126 -23.33 5.67 8.79
CA GLU A 126 -22.85 5.74 7.41
C GLU A 126 -23.85 5.10 6.41
N ILE A 127 -24.42 3.94 6.74
CA ILE A 127 -25.43 3.30 5.88
C ILE A 127 -26.68 4.18 5.76
N ILE A 128 -27.13 4.79 6.86
CA ILE A 128 -28.27 5.72 6.85
C ILE A 128 -27.97 6.93 5.95
N GLU A 129 -26.75 7.48 6.01
CA GLU A 129 -26.38 8.62 5.15
C GLU A 129 -26.27 8.19 3.67
N ILE A 130 -25.73 7.00 3.39
CA ILE A 130 -25.73 6.42 2.01
C ILE A 130 -27.16 6.30 1.49
N GLU A 131 -28.08 5.75 2.28
CA GLU A 131 -29.49 5.58 1.89
C GLU A 131 -30.15 6.92 1.59
N LYS A 132 -29.99 7.90 2.49
CA LYS A 132 -30.52 9.26 2.34
C LYS A 132 -30.05 9.90 1.03
N ILE A 133 -28.73 9.82 0.72
CA ILE A 133 -28.17 10.39 -0.51
C ILE A 133 -28.68 9.60 -1.74
N ALA A 134 -28.73 8.28 -1.65
CA ALA A 134 -29.24 7.42 -2.72
C ALA A 134 -30.71 7.77 -3.05
N LYS A 135 -31.55 7.94 -2.02
CA LYS A 135 -32.96 8.34 -2.15
C LYS A 135 -33.08 9.71 -2.82
N LEU A 136 -32.32 10.73 -2.35
CA LEU A 136 -32.32 12.06 -2.96
C LEU A 136 -31.92 12.04 -4.44
N LYS A 137 -30.98 11.17 -4.79
CA LYS A 137 -30.53 10.98 -6.18
C LYS A 137 -31.39 10.02 -7.00
N LYS A 138 -32.42 9.42 -6.41
CA LYS A 138 -33.27 8.40 -7.04
C LYS A 138 -32.44 7.24 -7.64
N LYS A 139 -31.44 6.77 -6.90
CA LYS A 139 -30.53 5.69 -7.30
C LYS A 139 -30.57 4.53 -6.34
N ILE A 140 -30.24 3.34 -6.84
CA ILE A 140 -29.93 2.15 -6.01
C ILE A 140 -28.40 2.04 -5.94
N VAL A 141 -27.87 1.90 -4.74
CA VAL A 141 -26.43 1.88 -4.46
C VAL A 141 -26.02 0.50 -3.96
N ASN A 142 -25.00 -0.07 -4.60
CA ASN A 142 -24.40 -1.30 -4.11
C ASN A 142 -23.47 -0.99 -2.94
N ILE A 143 -23.69 -1.65 -1.82
CA ILE A 143 -22.83 -1.51 -0.64
C ILE A 143 -22.24 -2.84 -0.20
N GLY A 144 -21.14 -2.73 0.54
CA GLY A 144 -20.63 -3.77 1.43
C GLY A 144 -20.76 -3.33 2.88
N ILE A 145 -20.82 -4.28 3.78
CA ILE A 145 -20.67 -4.03 5.22
C ILE A 145 -19.35 -4.62 5.66
N ARG A 146 -18.49 -3.78 6.26
CA ARG A 146 -17.23 -4.24 6.80
C ARG A 146 -17.39 -4.79 8.20
N LEU A 147 -17.19 -6.10 8.30
CA LEU A 147 -17.15 -6.83 9.57
C LEU A 147 -15.77 -6.68 10.23
N ASN A 148 -15.74 -6.41 11.53
CA ASN A 148 -14.56 -6.62 12.35
C ASN A 148 -14.56 -8.07 12.86
N PRO A 149 -13.67 -8.96 12.34
CA PRO A 149 -13.72 -10.37 12.66
C PRO A 149 -13.07 -10.71 14.02
N ASN A 150 -12.66 -9.72 14.79
CA ASN A 150 -11.91 -9.87 16.03
C ASN A 150 -10.72 -10.85 15.90
N THR A 151 -9.97 -10.70 14.83
CA THR A 151 -8.84 -11.58 14.48
C THR A 151 -7.52 -10.83 14.59
N ASP A 152 -6.59 -11.33 15.40
CA ASP A 152 -5.23 -10.77 15.49
C ASP A 152 -4.39 -11.16 14.28
N ALA A 153 -3.98 -10.16 13.52
CA ALA A 153 -3.12 -10.31 12.35
C ALA A 153 -1.64 -10.58 12.69
N LYS A 154 -1.27 -10.54 13.97
CA LYS A 154 0.11 -10.69 14.45
C LYS A 154 1.08 -9.75 13.77
N THR A 155 0.71 -8.49 13.66
CA THR A 155 1.47 -7.39 13.03
C THR A 155 1.64 -6.23 14.01
N LEU A 156 2.32 -5.15 13.59
CA LEU A 156 2.47 -3.95 14.42
C LEU A 156 1.11 -3.39 14.85
N LYS A 157 0.99 -2.96 16.11
CA LYS A 157 -0.26 -2.44 16.69
C LYS A 157 -0.87 -1.31 15.83
N GLN A 158 -0.03 -0.41 15.30
CA GLN A 158 -0.42 0.75 14.48
C GLN A 158 -1.07 0.37 13.14
N ILE A 159 -0.82 -0.84 12.62
CA ILE A 159 -1.33 -1.32 11.33
C ILE A 159 -2.20 -2.57 11.45
N SER A 160 -2.59 -2.95 12.67
CA SER A 160 -3.62 -3.95 12.98
C SER A 160 -5.00 -3.31 12.88
N THR A 161 -5.94 -3.95 12.20
CA THR A 161 -7.29 -3.40 11.96
C THR A 161 -8.42 -4.39 12.23
N GLY A 162 -8.10 -5.61 12.66
CA GLY A 162 -9.07 -6.69 12.85
C GLY A 162 -9.37 -7.04 14.30
N LYS A 163 -8.88 -6.28 15.29
CA LYS A 163 -9.15 -6.49 16.72
C LYS A 163 -10.35 -5.68 17.18
N LYS A 164 -11.02 -6.13 18.23
CA LYS A 164 -12.25 -5.51 18.77
C LYS A 164 -12.08 -4.03 19.11
N GLU A 165 -10.92 -3.64 19.63
CA GLU A 165 -10.62 -2.26 20.01
C GLU A 165 -10.25 -1.33 18.82
N ASN A 166 -10.15 -1.87 17.61
CA ASN A 166 -9.85 -1.05 16.45
C ASN A 166 -11.10 -0.32 15.95
N LYS A 167 -10.89 0.90 15.43
CA LYS A 167 -11.97 1.76 14.90
C LYS A 167 -12.65 1.23 13.62
N PHE A 168 -12.23 0.10 13.09
CA PHE A 168 -12.60 -0.39 11.77
C PHE A 168 -13.67 -1.47 11.83
N GLY A 169 -14.67 -1.33 10.94
CA GLY A 169 -15.76 -2.28 10.77
C GLY A 169 -16.72 -2.32 11.97
N VAL A 170 -17.76 -3.12 11.82
CA VAL A 170 -18.77 -3.35 12.86
C VAL A 170 -18.58 -4.72 13.51
N ASP A 171 -19.02 -4.88 14.75
CA ASP A 171 -19.08 -6.17 15.43
C ASP A 171 -20.19 -7.08 14.86
N GLU A 172 -20.20 -8.34 15.30
CA GLU A 172 -21.15 -9.36 14.82
C GLU A 172 -22.62 -8.95 15.05
N LYS A 173 -22.95 -8.39 16.22
CA LYS A 173 -24.32 -7.99 16.55
C LYS A 173 -24.80 -6.89 15.62
N THR A 174 -24.00 -5.83 15.51
CA THR A 174 -24.28 -4.70 14.63
C THR A 174 -24.33 -5.14 13.17
N PHE A 175 -23.47 -6.09 12.76
CA PHE A 175 -23.50 -6.63 11.40
C PHE A 175 -24.87 -7.23 11.05
N PHE A 176 -25.44 -8.08 11.92
CA PHE A 176 -26.77 -8.66 11.68
C PHE A 176 -27.89 -7.62 11.67
N GLU A 177 -27.83 -6.63 12.58
CA GLU A 177 -28.76 -5.51 12.58
C GLU A 177 -28.74 -4.74 11.25
N LEU A 178 -27.55 -4.53 10.68
CA LEU A 178 -27.37 -3.81 9.42
C LEU A 178 -27.80 -4.64 8.20
N VAL A 179 -27.51 -5.95 8.19
CA VAL A 179 -28.04 -6.85 7.15
C VAL A 179 -29.55 -6.78 7.14
N ASN A 180 -30.18 -6.87 8.30
CA ASN A 180 -31.64 -6.79 8.43
C ASN A 180 -32.17 -5.41 7.97
N PHE A 181 -31.53 -4.32 8.38
CA PHE A 181 -31.87 -2.97 7.94
C PHE A 181 -31.86 -2.83 6.41
N THR A 182 -30.81 -3.35 5.75
CA THR A 182 -30.66 -3.24 4.30
C THR A 182 -31.72 -4.03 3.52
N ASN A 183 -32.28 -5.10 4.09
CA ASN A 183 -33.37 -5.88 3.46
C ASN A 183 -34.64 -5.06 3.26
N TYR A 184 -34.89 -4.03 4.07
CA TYR A 184 -36.04 -3.14 3.96
C TYR A 184 -35.76 -1.87 3.14
N SER A 185 -34.52 -1.61 2.78
CA SER A 185 -34.17 -0.43 2.00
C SER A 185 -34.47 -0.60 0.50
N LYS A 186 -35.13 0.39 -0.10
CA LYS A 186 -35.40 0.42 -1.54
C LYS A 186 -34.24 1.05 -2.35
N ASN A 187 -33.29 1.71 -1.67
CA ASN A 187 -32.22 2.45 -2.31
C ASN A 187 -30.83 1.86 -2.04
N ILE A 188 -30.75 0.80 -1.24
CA ILE A 188 -29.51 0.09 -0.95
C ILE A 188 -29.62 -1.34 -1.43
N ASN A 189 -28.56 -1.81 -2.08
CA ASN A 189 -28.39 -3.20 -2.46
C ASN A 189 -27.14 -3.74 -1.76
N LEU A 190 -27.32 -4.55 -0.71
CA LEU A 190 -26.25 -5.18 0.02
C LEU A 190 -25.65 -6.32 -0.79
N LYS A 191 -24.48 -6.14 -1.35
CA LYS A 191 -23.81 -7.12 -2.19
C LYS A 191 -22.57 -7.74 -1.58
N CYS A 192 -21.97 -7.10 -0.60
CA CYS A 192 -20.64 -7.49 -0.14
C CYS A 192 -20.55 -7.60 1.38
N LEU A 193 -19.88 -8.66 1.84
CA LEU A 193 -19.27 -8.69 3.17
C LEU A 193 -17.79 -8.38 3.00
N SER A 194 -17.30 -7.33 3.66
CA SER A 194 -15.90 -6.93 3.62
C SER A 194 -15.20 -7.18 4.94
N VAL A 195 -13.95 -7.59 4.89
CA VAL A 195 -13.06 -7.75 6.06
C VAL A 195 -11.65 -7.29 5.72
N HIS A 196 -10.96 -6.69 6.71
CA HIS A 196 -9.54 -6.39 6.58
C HIS A 196 -8.89 -6.44 7.96
N ILE A 197 -7.94 -7.36 8.18
CA ILE A 197 -7.40 -7.65 9.50
C ILE A 197 -6.09 -6.92 9.85
N GLY A 198 -5.44 -6.31 8.86
CA GLY A 198 -4.19 -5.57 9.11
C GLY A 198 -3.28 -5.50 7.90
N SER A 199 -2.08 -5.01 8.10
CA SER A 199 -1.06 -4.84 7.07
C SER A 199 0.25 -5.53 7.45
N GLN A 200 1.10 -5.86 6.47
CA GLN A 200 2.38 -6.55 6.64
C GLN A 200 2.22 -7.96 7.27
N ILE A 201 1.21 -8.70 6.84
CA ILE A 201 0.96 -10.07 7.29
C ILE A 201 1.81 -11.04 6.47
N LEU A 202 2.68 -11.79 7.15
CA LEU A 202 3.62 -12.73 6.55
C LEU A 202 3.28 -14.20 6.86
N ASP A 203 2.16 -14.45 7.54
CA ASP A 203 1.65 -15.78 7.87
C ASP A 203 0.21 -15.93 7.32
N HIS A 204 -0.11 -17.10 6.76
CA HIS A 204 -1.45 -17.42 6.24
C HIS A 204 -2.46 -17.73 7.36
N LYS A 205 -2.01 -18.17 8.54
CA LYS A 205 -2.90 -18.59 9.64
C LYS A 205 -3.91 -17.51 10.12
N PRO A 206 -3.54 -16.21 10.23
CA PRO A 206 -4.53 -15.17 10.50
C PRO A 206 -5.65 -15.09 9.46
N TYR A 207 -5.33 -15.29 8.19
CA TYR A 207 -6.33 -15.31 7.12
C TYR A 207 -7.25 -16.54 7.22
N GLU A 208 -6.74 -17.71 7.54
CA GLU A 208 -7.56 -18.91 7.78
C GLU A 208 -8.56 -18.68 8.94
N LYS A 209 -8.10 -18.10 10.05
CA LYS A 209 -8.97 -17.75 11.18
C LYS A 209 -10.06 -16.76 10.75
N MET A 210 -9.67 -15.72 10.01
CA MET A 210 -10.62 -14.75 9.46
C MET A 210 -11.67 -15.41 8.58
N LEU A 211 -11.28 -16.29 7.65
CA LEU A 211 -12.19 -17.01 6.77
C LEU A 211 -13.19 -17.89 7.55
N ASN A 212 -12.74 -18.54 8.63
CA ASN A 212 -13.60 -19.33 9.50
C ASN A 212 -14.66 -18.45 10.20
N VAL A 213 -14.28 -17.25 10.68
CA VAL A 213 -15.23 -16.30 11.27
C VAL A 213 -16.24 -15.84 10.21
N VAL A 214 -15.75 -15.39 9.05
CA VAL A 214 -16.60 -14.93 7.93
C VAL A 214 -17.59 -16.00 7.52
N ASN A 215 -17.16 -17.26 7.40
CA ASN A 215 -18.04 -18.37 7.03
C ASN A 215 -19.19 -18.59 8.05
N LYS A 216 -18.88 -18.51 9.36
CA LYS A 216 -19.90 -18.59 10.42
C LYS A 216 -20.90 -17.43 10.32
N ILE A 217 -20.42 -16.22 10.11
CA ILE A 217 -21.25 -15.01 10.01
C ILE A 217 -22.17 -15.09 8.78
N ILE A 218 -21.68 -15.50 7.61
CA ILE A 218 -22.50 -15.65 6.40
C ILE A 218 -23.59 -16.67 6.64
N LYS A 219 -23.26 -17.86 7.16
CA LYS A 219 -24.26 -18.91 7.47
C LYS A 219 -25.33 -18.42 8.43
N LYS A 220 -24.95 -17.68 9.48
CA LYS A 220 -25.88 -17.16 10.50
C LYS A 220 -26.74 -16.02 9.96
N SER A 221 -26.22 -15.19 9.03
CA SER A 221 -26.97 -14.08 8.44
C SER A 221 -28.05 -14.52 7.47
N GLY A 222 -27.93 -15.71 6.88
CA GLY A 222 -28.83 -16.19 5.82
C GLY A 222 -28.77 -15.35 4.52
N HIS A 223 -27.90 -14.32 4.45
CA HIS A 223 -27.80 -13.43 3.30
C HIS A 223 -26.84 -13.98 2.24
N ASN A 224 -27.24 -13.90 0.97
CA ASN A 224 -26.42 -14.32 -0.16
C ASN A 224 -25.59 -13.14 -0.70
N PHE A 225 -24.33 -13.07 -0.31
CA PHE A 225 -23.43 -12.04 -0.80
C PHE A 225 -22.93 -12.36 -2.22
N GLU A 226 -22.98 -11.37 -3.12
CA GLU A 226 -22.37 -11.47 -4.46
C GLU A 226 -20.84 -11.43 -4.38
N PHE A 227 -20.31 -10.65 -3.42
CA PHE A 227 -18.89 -10.48 -3.21
C PHE A 227 -18.49 -10.75 -1.75
N ILE A 228 -17.32 -11.33 -1.58
CA ILE A 228 -16.60 -11.36 -0.29
C ILE A 228 -15.28 -10.63 -0.49
N ASP A 229 -15.16 -9.48 0.13
CA ASP A 229 -13.95 -8.67 0.08
C ASP A 229 -13.04 -9.04 1.25
N LEU A 230 -11.93 -9.71 0.95
CA LEU A 230 -10.96 -10.18 1.93
C LEU A 230 -9.90 -9.11 2.27
N GLY A 231 -10.06 -7.92 1.71
CA GLY A 231 -9.11 -6.83 1.89
C GLY A 231 -7.74 -7.10 1.31
N GLY A 232 -6.75 -6.46 1.87
CA GLY A 232 -5.34 -6.63 1.50
C GLY A 232 -4.50 -7.24 2.63
N GLY A 233 -3.49 -6.48 3.05
CA GLY A 233 -2.66 -6.85 4.20
C GLY A 233 -1.46 -7.72 3.89
N MET A 234 -1.39 -8.35 2.70
CA MET A 234 -0.27 -9.21 2.31
C MET A 234 1.03 -8.43 2.35
N GLY A 235 1.96 -8.90 3.17
CA GLY A 235 3.25 -8.28 3.41
C GLY A 235 4.30 -8.62 2.37
N ILE A 236 5.41 -7.88 2.43
CA ILE A 236 6.65 -8.18 1.71
C ILE A 236 7.80 -8.40 2.70
N SER A 237 8.84 -9.10 2.25
CA SER A 237 10.07 -9.26 3.02
C SER A 237 10.92 -8.00 2.89
N TYR A 238 11.13 -7.27 3.97
CA TYR A 238 12.05 -6.12 4.02
C TYR A 238 13.48 -6.53 4.38
N GLU A 239 13.68 -7.75 4.88
CA GLU A 239 14.98 -8.30 5.26
C GLU A 239 15.23 -9.59 4.49
N LYS A 240 16.50 -9.84 4.14
CA LYS A 240 16.89 -11.01 3.29
C LYS A 240 16.36 -12.36 3.77
N ASN A 241 16.25 -12.56 5.08
CA ASN A 241 15.87 -13.84 5.69
C ASN A 241 14.50 -13.78 6.39
N SER A 242 13.70 -12.74 6.19
CA SER A 242 12.38 -12.67 6.80
C SER A 242 11.39 -13.62 6.12
N LYS A 243 10.40 -14.07 6.91
CA LYS A 243 9.31 -14.91 6.40
C LYS A 243 8.61 -14.25 5.21
N LYS A 244 8.13 -15.07 4.30
CA LYS A 244 7.26 -14.67 3.19
C LYS A 244 5.90 -15.31 3.36
N LEU A 245 4.85 -14.60 3.02
CA LEU A 245 3.50 -15.16 3.00
C LEU A 245 3.46 -16.36 2.05
N ASN A 246 2.97 -17.50 2.55
CA ASN A 246 2.72 -18.66 1.73
C ASN A 246 1.37 -18.50 0.98
N TYR A 247 1.43 -18.00 -0.24
CA TYR A 247 0.25 -17.77 -1.08
C TYR A 247 -0.50 -19.05 -1.44
N GLN A 248 0.20 -20.19 -1.57
CA GLN A 248 -0.44 -21.48 -1.88
C GLN A 248 -1.34 -21.93 -0.72
N LYS A 249 -0.85 -21.88 0.52
CA LYS A 249 -1.67 -22.20 1.70
C LYS A 249 -2.86 -21.25 1.83
N TYR A 250 -2.66 -19.96 1.59
CA TYR A 250 -3.75 -18.98 1.61
C TYR A 250 -4.79 -19.27 0.50
N ASN A 251 -4.34 -19.60 -0.70
CA ASN A 251 -5.22 -20.02 -1.80
C ASN A 251 -6.06 -21.26 -1.44
N ILE A 252 -5.43 -22.30 -0.88
CA ILE A 252 -6.14 -23.53 -0.43
C ILE A 252 -7.21 -23.17 0.62
N ALA A 253 -6.90 -22.31 1.58
CA ALA A 253 -7.87 -21.87 2.58
C ALA A 253 -9.08 -21.18 1.95
N ILE A 254 -8.86 -20.32 0.95
CA ILE A 254 -9.95 -19.65 0.22
C ILE A 254 -10.75 -20.64 -0.62
N GLN A 255 -10.11 -21.59 -1.29
CA GLN A 255 -10.83 -22.62 -2.05
C GLN A 255 -11.74 -23.45 -1.16
N ASN A 256 -11.26 -23.83 0.04
CA ASN A 256 -12.08 -24.55 1.01
C ASN A 256 -13.25 -23.69 1.51
N PHE A 257 -13.04 -22.40 1.76
CA PHE A 257 -14.10 -21.46 2.09
C PHE A 257 -15.14 -21.37 0.96
N LEU A 258 -14.73 -21.29 -0.29
CA LEU A 258 -15.62 -21.17 -1.45
C LEU A 258 -16.42 -22.44 -1.76
N LYS A 259 -16.09 -23.61 -1.21
CA LYS A 259 -16.93 -24.81 -1.31
C LYS A 259 -18.34 -24.59 -0.71
N SER A 260 -18.45 -23.71 0.28
CA SER A 260 -19.71 -23.37 0.96
C SER A 260 -20.29 -22.01 0.56
N GLN A 261 -19.63 -21.27 -0.34
CA GLN A 261 -20.00 -19.91 -0.72
C GLN A 261 -19.95 -19.73 -2.24
N LYS A 262 -21.00 -19.14 -2.82
CA LYS A 262 -21.07 -18.85 -4.28
C LYS A 262 -20.60 -17.43 -4.63
N ALA A 263 -19.92 -16.75 -3.73
CA ALA A 263 -19.51 -15.35 -3.89
C ALA A 263 -18.20 -15.21 -4.70
N LYS A 264 -18.04 -14.08 -5.35
CA LYS A 264 -16.77 -13.66 -5.96
C LYS A 264 -15.86 -13.05 -4.90
N ILE A 265 -14.57 -13.39 -4.93
CA ILE A 265 -13.58 -12.80 -4.02
C ILE A 265 -13.10 -11.47 -4.58
N ILE A 266 -13.01 -10.49 -3.69
CA ILE A 266 -12.28 -9.23 -3.91
C ILE A 266 -11.02 -9.23 -3.05
N PHE A 267 -9.90 -8.77 -3.60
CA PHE A 267 -8.66 -8.47 -2.90
C PHE A 267 -8.28 -7.01 -3.06
N GLU A 268 -7.71 -6.43 -2.00
CA GLU A 268 -7.23 -5.05 -1.98
C GLU A 268 -5.70 -4.98 -1.72
N PRO A 269 -4.85 -5.61 -2.56
CA PRO A 269 -3.42 -5.58 -2.33
C PRO A 269 -2.84 -4.20 -2.63
N GLY A 270 -2.03 -3.68 -1.71
CA GLY A 270 -1.25 -2.47 -1.91
C GLY A 270 0.25 -2.80 -1.86
N ARG A 271 0.76 -3.02 -0.65
CA ARG A 271 2.17 -3.29 -0.37
C ARG A 271 2.75 -4.43 -1.20
N SER A 272 2.07 -5.55 -1.32
CA SER A 272 2.51 -6.71 -2.08
C SER A 272 2.66 -6.43 -3.60
N ILE A 273 1.97 -5.41 -4.11
CA ILE A 273 2.07 -4.99 -5.51
C ILE A 273 3.20 -3.99 -5.72
N VAL A 274 3.28 -2.94 -4.88
CA VAL A 274 4.18 -1.80 -5.15
C VAL A 274 5.35 -1.67 -4.17
N GLY A 275 5.41 -2.43 -3.08
CA GLY A 275 6.43 -2.22 -2.05
C GLY A 275 7.86 -2.36 -2.57
N ASN A 276 8.17 -3.50 -3.14
CA ASN A 276 9.52 -3.85 -3.61
C ASN A 276 9.89 -3.33 -5.01
N ILE A 277 8.99 -2.55 -5.65
CA ILE A 277 9.31 -1.91 -6.93
C ILE A 277 10.03 -0.58 -6.75
N GLY A 278 9.95 0.02 -5.56
CA GLY A 278 10.40 1.38 -5.29
C GLY A 278 11.78 1.43 -4.64
N PHE A 279 12.56 2.41 -5.08
CA PHE A 279 13.93 2.72 -4.64
C PHE A 279 14.05 4.22 -4.41
N LEU A 280 14.61 4.63 -3.26
CA LEU A 280 14.97 6.02 -2.98
C LEU A 280 16.47 6.16 -3.09
N ILE A 281 16.91 6.89 -4.11
CA ILE A 281 18.32 7.23 -4.35
C ILE A 281 18.64 8.49 -3.56
N SER A 282 19.69 8.45 -2.76
CA SER A 282 20.13 9.57 -1.93
C SER A 282 21.64 9.73 -1.97
N GLN A 283 22.11 10.94 -1.75
CA GLN A 283 23.52 11.29 -1.71
C GLN A 283 23.96 11.57 -0.28
N VAL A 284 25.18 11.14 0.06
CA VAL A 284 25.86 11.51 1.30
C VAL A 284 26.27 12.97 1.21
N ILE A 285 25.72 13.82 2.09
CA ILE A 285 26.09 15.23 2.20
C ILE A 285 27.37 15.34 3.02
N TYR A 286 27.33 14.81 4.26
CA TYR A 286 28.42 14.84 5.21
C TYR A 286 28.56 13.52 5.96
N ILE A 287 29.77 13.25 6.44
CA ILE A 287 30.04 12.18 7.39
C ILE A 287 30.48 12.83 8.70
N LYS A 288 29.66 12.71 9.73
CA LYS A 288 30.00 13.20 11.07
C LYS A 288 30.56 12.05 11.90
N GLU A 289 31.86 12.09 12.10
CA GLU A 289 32.58 11.10 12.92
C GLU A 289 32.23 11.24 14.39
N ASN A 290 32.08 10.11 15.07
CA ASN A 290 31.86 10.03 16.50
C ASN A 290 32.59 8.81 17.06
N ILE A 291 32.77 8.76 18.39
CA ILE A 291 33.53 7.70 19.09
C ILE A 291 32.88 6.33 18.86
N LYS A 292 31.55 6.20 19.04
CA LYS A 292 30.82 4.92 18.98
C LYS A 292 30.33 4.56 17.58
N LYS A 293 29.95 5.54 16.77
CA LYS A 293 29.37 5.35 15.43
C LYS A 293 29.53 6.63 14.61
N ASP A 294 29.62 6.52 13.29
CA ASP A 294 29.61 7.66 12.42
C ASP A 294 28.18 7.92 11.88
N PHE A 295 27.80 9.19 11.82
CA PHE A 295 26.56 9.60 11.20
C PHE A 295 26.75 9.86 9.71
N ILE A 296 26.02 9.15 8.88
CA ILE A 296 25.98 9.35 7.43
C ILE A 296 24.80 10.25 7.13
N ILE A 297 25.07 11.53 6.94
CA ILE A 297 24.02 12.53 6.69
C ILE A 297 23.67 12.51 5.21
N LEU A 298 22.42 12.16 4.92
CA LEU A 298 21.88 12.05 3.56
C LEU A 298 21.11 13.32 3.17
N ASP A 299 20.93 13.55 1.86
CA ASP A 299 20.03 14.57 1.34
C ASP A 299 18.54 14.17 1.38
N ALA A 300 18.23 12.88 1.47
CA ALA A 300 16.90 12.40 1.81
C ALA A 300 16.63 12.51 3.32
N ALA A 301 15.36 12.70 3.71
CA ALA A 301 14.95 12.83 5.09
C ALA A 301 13.63 12.11 5.39
N MET A 302 13.19 12.13 6.66
CA MET A 302 11.94 11.53 7.07
C MET A 302 10.73 12.11 6.33
N ASN A 303 10.77 13.35 5.87
CA ASN A 303 9.73 13.95 5.02
C ASN A 303 9.62 13.27 3.64
N ASP A 304 10.70 12.63 3.15
CA ASP A 304 10.70 11.86 1.91
C ASP A 304 10.30 10.41 2.14
N LEU A 305 10.74 9.81 3.27
CA LEU A 305 10.44 8.43 3.66
C LEU A 305 10.11 8.36 5.17
N MET A 306 8.85 8.60 5.50
CA MET A 306 8.36 8.69 6.88
C MET A 306 8.38 7.36 7.65
N ARG A 307 8.33 6.24 6.96
CA ARG A 307 8.12 4.93 7.58
C ARG A 307 9.13 4.54 8.68
N PRO A 308 10.44 4.79 8.55
CA PRO A 308 11.38 4.54 9.63
C PRO A 308 11.04 5.32 10.90
N ALA A 309 10.77 6.62 10.80
CA ALA A 309 10.42 7.47 11.93
C ALA A 309 9.06 7.10 12.55
N LEU A 310 8.05 6.80 11.72
CA LEU A 310 6.67 6.57 12.17
C LEU A 310 6.44 5.15 12.73
N TYR A 311 7.08 4.15 12.16
CA TYR A 311 6.82 2.73 12.45
C TYR A 311 8.05 1.95 12.91
N GLY A 312 9.22 2.57 12.99
CA GLY A 312 10.48 1.86 13.16
C GLY A 312 10.79 0.89 12.00
N ALA A 313 10.23 1.18 10.80
CA ALA A 313 10.38 0.29 9.66
C ALA A 313 11.82 0.27 9.15
N ASN A 314 12.39 -0.92 9.03
CA ASN A 314 13.72 -1.08 8.45
C ASN A 314 13.62 -1.19 6.92
N HIS A 315 14.40 -0.38 6.21
CA HIS A 315 14.58 -0.46 4.77
C HIS A 315 16.03 -0.80 4.46
N GLN A 316 16.26 -1.84 3.65
CA GLN A 316 17.61 -2.20 3.26
C GLN A 316 18.26 -1.01 2.55
N THR A 317 19.38 -0.51 3.09
CA THR A 317 20.20 0.53 2.48
C THR A 317 21.46 -0.11 1.89
N ILE A 318 21.74 0.19 0.62
CA ILE A 318 22.88 -0.37 -0.11
C ILE A 318 23.63 0.70 -0.87
N PRO A 319 24.95 0.52 -1.10
CA PRO A 319 25.75 1.46 -1.86
C PRO A 319 25.41 1.38 -3.36
N VAL A 320 25.57 2.49 -4.09
CA VAL A 320 25.38 2.51 -5.55
C VAL A 320 26.60 1.92 -6.27
N VAL A 321 27.78 2.12 -5.72
CA VAL A 321 29.02 1.49 -6.20
C VAL A 321 29.58 0.60 -5.10
N LYS A 322 29.74 -0.68 -5.39
CA LYS A 322 30.32 -1.64 -4.44
C LYS A 322 31.81 -1.45 -4.26
N SER A 323 32.26 -1.48 -3.01
CA SER A 323 33.65 -1.55 -2.60
C SER A 323 33.88 -2.67 -1.60
N ASN A 324 35.06 -3.26 -1.61
CA ASN A 324 35.50 -4.25 -0.61
C ASN A 324 36.09 -3.59 0.64
N ASN A 325 36.28 -2.27 0.64
CA ASN A 325 36.78 -1.53 1.78
C ASN A 325 35.66 -1.34 2.81
N ILE A 326 35.65 -2.17 3.84
CA ILE A 326 34.58 -2.19 4.87
C ILE A 326 34.98 -1.27 6.02
N SER A 327 34.00 -0.48 6.50
CA SER A 327 34.17 0.34 7.71
C SER A 327 34.19 -0.55 8.96
N LYS A 328 35.15 -0.26 9.85
CA LYS A 328 35.21 -0.86 11.19
C LYS A 328 34.15 -0.26 12.12
N LYS A 329 33.67 0.94 11.85
CA LYS A 329 32.66 1.64 12.63
C LYS A 329 31.24 1.29 12.16
N THR A 330 30.30 1.44 13.06
CA THR A 330 28.88 1.38 12.76
C THR A 330 28.44 2.69 12.11
N TYR A 331 27.67 2.61 11.03
CA TYR A 331 27.07 3.75 10.38
C TYR A 331 25.60 3.91 10.78
N GLU A 332 25.21 5.12 11.15
CA GLU A 332 23.82 5.51 11.33
C GLU A 332 23.43 6.47 10.20
N PHE A 333 22.54 6.01 9.31
CA PHE A 333 22.05 6.79 8.18
C PHE A 333 20.92 7.70 8.65
N VAL A 334 21.11 9.01 8.52
CA VAL A 334 20.20 10.05 9.02
C VAL A 334 19.93 11.09 7.95
N GLY A 335 18.78 11.76 8.05
CA GLY A 335 18.46 12.92 7.22
C GLY A 335 18.84 14.25 7.88
N PRO A 336 18.57 15.38 7.20
CA PRO A 336 18.87 16.72 7.68
C PRO A 336 17.72 17.39 8.46
N ILE A 337 16.65 16.70 8.78
CA ILE A 337 15.53 17.25 9.58
C ILE A 337 15.98 17.42 11.03
N CYS A 338 15.53 18.50 11.67
CA CYS A 338 15.92 18.85 13.04
C CYS A 338 15.19 18.00 14.11
N GLU A 339 15.11 16.68 13.90
CA GLU A 339 14.53 15.72 14.83
C GLU A 339 15.38 14.46 14.95
N SER A 340 15.52 13.94 16.16
CA SER A 340 16.24 12.68 16.42
C SER A 340 15.60 11.45 15.76
N THR A 341 14.33 11.55 15.37
CA THR A 341 13.59 10.52 14.63
C THR A 341 13.93 10.49 13.14
N ASP A 342 14.64 11.50 12.61
CA ASP A 342 15.09 11.51 11.21
C ASP A 342 16.27 10.57 10.97
N LYS A 343 15.97 9.30 11.15
CA LYS A 343 16.90 8.18 11.05
C LYS A 343 16.29 7.08 10.18
N PHE A 344 17.08 6.59 9.24
CA PHE A 344 16.66 5.51 8.34
C PHE A 344 17.05 4.12 8.85
N THR A 345 18.31 3.94 9.23
CA THR A 345 18.83 2.64 9.66
C THR A 345 20.19 2.76 10.32
N THR A 346 20.59 1.72 11.05
CA THR A 346 21.95 1.57 11.61
C THR A 346 22.57 0.29 11.08
N ILE A 347 23.76 0.36 10.48
CA ILE A 347 24.42 -0.79 9.84
C ILE A 347 25.86 -0.92 10.33
N LYS A 348 26.21 -2.09 10.83
CA LYS A 348 27.59 -2.49 11.12
C LYS A 348 28.18 -3.20 9.91
N GLY A 349 29.45 -2.92 9.59
CA GLY A 349 30.13 -3.59 8.49
C GLY A 349 29.66 -3.13 7.10
N PHE A 350 29.19 -1.87 7.00
CA PHE A 350 28.94 -1.26 5.70
C PHE A 350 30.29 -0.88 5.04
N GLN A 351 30.32 -0.80 3.70
CA GLN A 351 31.53 -0.32 3.04
C GLN A 351 31.84 1.13 3.44
N LYS A 352 33.15 1.48 3.44
CA LYS A 352 33.57 2.88 3.65
C LYS A 352 32.89 3.79 2.64
N LEU A 353 32.29 4.86 3.15
CA LEU A 353 31.67 5.93 2.36
C LEU A 353 32.51 7.20 2.45
N LYS A 354 32.33 8.05 1.46
CA LYS A 354 32.80 9.45 1.44
C LYS A 354 31.65 10.37 1.04
N GLU A 355 31.80 11.63 1.26
CA GLU A 355 30.88 12.66 0.81
C GLU A 355 30.67 12.57 -0.71
N LYS A 356 29.44 12.84 -1.15
CA LYS A 356 28.96 12.68 -2.52
C LYS A 356 28.75 11.22 -2.98
N ASP A 357 29.09 10.23 -2.16
CA ASP A 357 28.71 8.85 -2.47
C ASP A 357 27.18 8.70 -2.49
N LEU A 358 26.71 7.76 -3.30
CA LEU A 358 25.29 7.48 -3.47
C LEU A 358 24.92 6.18 -2.75
N VAL A 359 23.75 6.21 -2.09
CA VAL A 359 23.12 5.06 -1.49
C VAL A 359 21.70 4.92 -2.01
N VAL A 360 21.13 3.70 -1.91
CA VAL A 360 19.76 3.40 -2.28
C VAL A 360 19.06 2.75 -1.10
N MET A 361 17.92 3.31 -0.69
CA MET A 361 16.98 2.66 0.20
C MET A 361 15.98 1.85 -0.63
N CYS A 362 15.89 0.56 -0.34
CA CYS A 362 15.08 -0.41 -1.09
C CYS A 362 13.65 -0.52 -0.52
N ASP A 363 12.75 -1.10 -1.32
CA ASP A 363 11.38 -1.48 -0.92
C ASP A 363 10.52 -0.30 -0.44
N VAL A 364 10.75 0.89 -1.00
CA VAL A 364 10.08 2.14 -0.64
C VAL A 364 8.85 2.44 -1.51
N GLY A 365 8.43 1.52 -2.35
CA GLY A 365 7.34 1.76 -3.32
C GLY A 365 5.96 1.89 -2.68
N ALA A 366 5.74 1.30 -1.51
CA ALA A 366 4.51 1.42 -0.77
C ALA A 366 4.69 2.33 0.45
N TYR A 367 3.78 3.29 0.62
CA TYR A 367 3.77 4.22 1.75
C TYR A 367 5.07 5.05 1.90
N GLY A 368 5.82 5.24 0.81
CA GLY A 368 6.91 6.19 0.71
C GLY A 368 6.35 7.56 0.31
N MET A 369 6.24 7.82 -1.00
CA MET A 369 5.72 9.10 -1.50
C MET A 369 4.30 9.44 -1.03
N SER A 370 3.44 8.46 -0.75
CA SER A 370 2.08 8.72 -0.24
C SER A 370 2.05 9.28 1.19
N LEU A 371 3.08 9.05 2.00
CA LEU A 371 3.28 9.64 3.34
C LEU A 371 4.24 10.82 3.34
N SER A 372 4.79 11.20 2.18
CA SER A 372 5.75 12.32 2.11
C SER A 372 5.08 13.66 2.43
N SER A 373 5.85 14.56 3.03
CA SER A 373 5.42 15.90 3.41
C SER A 373 6.41 16.98 2.95
N ASN A 374 6.08 18.23 3.19
CA ASN A 374 6.98 19.36 2.99
C ASN A 374 7.54 19.86 4.34
N TYR A 375 7.70 18.97 5.31
CA TYR A 375 8.25 19.35 6.62
C TYR A 375 9.61 20.04 6.45
N ASN A 376 9.88 21.07 7.25
CA ASN A 376 10.99 22.02 7.11
C ASN A 376 11.04 22.69 5.73
N LEU A 377 9.88 22.87 5.04
CA LEU A 377 9.76 23.44 3.68
C LEU A 377 10.64 22.73 2.63
N ARG A 378 10.96 21.45 2.84
CA ARG A 378 11.74 20.68 1.88
C ARG A 378 10.88 20.26 0.69
N PRO A 379 11.32 20.51 -0.56
CA PRO A 379 10.61 20.09 -1.76
C PRO A 379 10.56 18.56 -1.89
N LYS A 380 9.41 18.04 -2.30
CA LYS A 380 9.27 16.59 -2.58
C LYS A 380 10.14 16.18 -3.77
N PRO A 381 10.79 15.00 -3.69
CA PRO A 381 11.62 14.46 -4.76
C PRO A 381 10.80 14.11 -6.02
N PRO A 382 11.46 14.00 -7.19
CA PRO A 382 10.81 13.51 -8.39
C PRO A 382 10.54 12.01 -8.28
N GLU A 383 9.54 11.54 -9.05
CA GLU A 383 9.24 10.14 -9.20
C GLU A 383 9.50 9.70 -10.64
N LEU A 384 10.26 8.63 -10.81
CA LEU A 384 10.64 8.07 -12.10
C LEU A 384 10.14 6.63 -12.22
N ILE A 385 9.70 6.23 -13.40
CA ILE A 385 9.46 4.82 -13.73
C ILE A 385 10.48 4.34 -14.77
N ILE A 386 11.09 3.20 -14.50
CA ILE A 386 12.10 2.60 -15.36
C ILE A 386 11.48 1.40 -16.08
N LYS A 387 11.57 1.43 -17.43
CA LYS A 387 11.10 0.37 -18.33
C LYS A 387 12.25 -0.09 -19.22
N GLY A 388 12.91 -1.17 -18.84
CA GLY A 388 14.12 -1.62 -19.50
C GLY A 388 15.25 -0.61 -19.43
N SER A 389 15.59 0.04 -20.54
CA SER A 389 16.59 1.11 -20.63
C SER A 389 15.98 2.52 -20.61
N LYS A 390 14.66 2.65 -20.68
CA LYS A 390 13.97 3.95 -20.73
C LYS A 390 13.61 4.44 -19.32
N ILE A 391 13.82 5.74 -19.09
CA ILE A 391 13.45 6.45 -17.87
C ILE A 391 12.35 7.43 -18.20
N ASN A 392 11.22 7.36 -17.51
CA ASN A 392 10.13 8.31 -17.66
C ASN A 392 9.90 9.05 -16.35
N ILE A 393 9.82 10.38 -16.39
CA ILE A 393 9.41 11.19 -15.25
C ILE A 393 7.90 11.03 -15.12
N ILE A 394 7.45 10.51 -13.97
CA ILE A 394 6.01 10.34 -13.68
C ILE A 394 5.52 11.38 -12.66
N LYS A 395 6.44 12.07 -11.99
CA LYS A 395 6.20 13.28 -11.21
C LYS A 395 7.48 14.11 -11.19
N LYS A 396 7.39 15.40 -11.51
CA LYS A 396 8.53 16.31 -11.44
C LYS A 396 8.91 16.61 -10.00
N ARG A 397 10.19 16.96 -9.75
CA ARG A 397 10.65 17.53 -8.48
C ARG A 397 9.85 18.79 -8.19
N GLN A 398 9.37 18.93 -6.96
CA GLN A 398 8.71 20.15 -6.50
C GLN A 398 9.76 21.27 -6.43
N LYS A 399 9.40 22.47 -6.79
CA LYS A 399 10.27 23.65 -6.73
C LYS A 399 10.00 24.44 -5.46
N LEU A 400 11.01 25.09 -4.90
CA LEU A 400 10.83 25.96 -3.73
C LEU A 400 9.76 27.03 -3.97
N LYS A 401 9.73 27.64 -5.17
CA LYS A 401 8.71 28.61 -5.55
C LYS A 401 7.26 28.07 -5.53
N ASP A 402 7.08 26.75 -5.50
CA ASP A 402 5.75 26.12 -5.41
C ASP A 402 5.33 25.96 -3.93
N LEU A 403 6.22 26.32 -2.98
CA LEU A 403 6.03 26.23 -1.52
C LEU A 403 5.96 27.60 -0.84
N ILE A 404 6.43 28.65 -1.52
CA ILE A 404 6.45 30.06 -1.09
C ILE A 404 5.42 30.86 -1.95
#